data_6732b54aefa788327213c508bb8f8b5b
#
_entry.id   6732b54aefa788327213c508bb8f8b5b
#
_cell.length_a   1.000
_cell.length_b   1.000
_cell.length_c   1.000
_cell.angle_alpha   90.00
_cell.angle_beta   90.00
_cell.angle_gamma   90.00
#
_symmetry.space_group_name_H-M   'P 1'
#
loop_
_entity.id
_entity.type
_entity.pdbx_description
1 polymer ?
#
loop_
_entity_poly.entity_id
_entity_poly.type
_entity_poly.pdbx_seq_one_letter_code
_entity_poly.pdbx_strand_id
1 'polypeptide(L)'
;MTQTLFMIGARGAGKTTVGSALALALGYQFVDTDLFMQQAAQMSVAEMVEREGWLGFRRRETIALQTLTKPSTIVATGGGAILAEENRQFMRQHGTVIYLRAPASVLAQRLEEYPEDAQRPTLTGRPIAEEMLEVLAAREALYQDAAHYVIDGAADPQRVVEQILAVLPRETVK
;
A
#
# COMPACT_ATOMS: atom_id res chain seq x y z
N MET A 1 23.92 -4.22 -0.73
CA MET A 1 22.86 -4.79 -1.58
C MET A 1 21.61 -3.96 -1.48
N THR A 2 20.98 -3.70 -2.62
CA THR A 2 19.70 -3.02 -2.65
C THR A 2 18.59 -4.00 -2.31
N GLN A 3 17.56 -3.53 -1.64
CA GLN A 3 16.47 -4.38 -1.17
C GLN A 3 15.15 -3.92 -1.77
N THR A 4 14.11 -4.72 -1.54
CA THR A 4 12.75 -4.34 -1.87
C THR A 4 12.18 -3.49 -0.75
N LEU A 5 11.51 -2.40 -1.09
CA LEU A 5 10.78 -1.58 -0.13
C LEU A 5 9.28 -1.77 -0.37
N PHE A 6 8.57 -2.16 0.68
CA PHE A 6 7.11 -2.33 0.60
C PHE A 6 6.43 -1.15 1.26
N MET A 7 5.49 -0.52 0.53
CA MET A 7 4.68 0.57 1.06
C MET A 7 3.32 0.00 1.44
N ILE A 8 2.99 0.06 2.71
CA ILE A 8 1.68 -0.36 3.22
C ILE A 8 0.94 0.82 3.82
N GLY A 9 -0.37 0.71 3.91
CA GLY A 9 -1.23 1.74 4.46
C GLY A 9 -2.61 1.67 3.82
N ALA A 10 -3.55 2.40 4.42
CA ALA A 10 -4.92 2.44 3.95
C ALA A 10 -5.03 3.15 2.59
N ARG A 11 -6.18 3.00 1.95
CA ARG A 11 -6.52 3.76 0.74
C ARG A 11 -6.40 5.26 1.05
N GLY A 12 -5.79 6.00 0.15
CA GLY A 12 -5.59 7.44 0.35
C GLY A 12 -4.38 7.83 1.17
N ALA A 13 -3.58 6.86 1.65
CA ALA A 13 -2.39 7.15 2.45
C ALA A 13 -1.24 7.80 1.65
N GLY A 14 -1.31 7.76 0.32
CA GLY A 14 -0.29 8.37 -0.53
C GLY A 14 0.79 7.41 -1.02
N LYS A 15 0.54 6.11 -0.96
CA LYS A 15 1.52 5.09 -1.34
C LYS A 15 2.04 5.26 -2.77
N THR A 16 1.15 5.55 -3.72
CA THR A 16 1.55 5.72 -5.12
C THR A 16 2.39 7.00 -5.30
N THR A 17 1.91 8.11 -4.79
CA THR A 17 2.60 9.41 -4.91
C THR A 17 3.96 9.38 -4.22
N VAL A 18 3.99 8.92 -2.97
CA VAL A 18 5.22 8.86 -2.17
C VAL A 18 6.16 7.78 -2.72
N GLY A 19 5.61 6.62 -3.08
CA GLY A 19 6.41 5.52 -3.62
C GLY A 19 7.09 5.88 -4.93
N SER A 20 6.38 6.56 -5.83
CA SER A 20 6.95 7.02 -7.11
C SER A 20 8.07 8.04 -6.88
N ALA A 21 7.87 9.00 -5.98
CA ALA A 21 8.87 10.01 -5.67
C ALA A 21 10.10 9.40 -4.99
N LEU A 22 9.88 8.45 -4.08
CA LEU A 22 10.95 7.73 -3.40
C LEU A 22 11.76 6.88 -4.39
N ALA A 23 11.09 6.22 -5.32
CA ALA A 23 11.76 5.43 -6.36
C ALA A 23 12.69 6.31 -7.20
N LEU A 24 12.22 7.49 -7.58
CA LEU A 24 13.03 8.45 -8.33
C LEU A 24 14.25 8.87 -7.51
N ALA A 25 14.08 9.16 -6.23
CA ALA A 25 15.17 9.59 -5.36
C ALA A 25 16.24 8.50 -5.15
N LEU A 26 15.83 7.23 -5.11
CA LEU A 26 16.73 6.09 -4.89
C LEU A 26 17.26 5.45 -6.18
N GLY A 27 16.72 5.81 -7.33
CA GLY A 27 17.02 5.13 -8.57
C GLY A 27 16.41 3.72 -8.64
N TYR A 28 15.31 3.50 -7.94
CA TYR A 28 14.59 2.23 -7.90
C TYR A 28 13.44 2.21 -8.90
N GLN A 29 12.94 1.02 -9.19
CA GLN A 29 11.69 0.87 -9.93
C GLN A 29 10.51 1.01 -8.97
N PHE A 30 9.39 1.51 -9.49
CA PHE A 30 8.14 1.57 -8.73
C PHE A 30 7.11 0.66 -9.38
N VAL A 31 6.47 -0.18 -8.58
CA VAL A 31 5.38 -1.06 -9.02
C VAL A 31 4.23 -1.00 -8.03
N ASP A 32 3.02 -1.22 -8.52
CA ASP A 32 1.79 -1.19 -7.74
C ASP A 32 1.07 -2.52 -7.94
N THR A 33 0.76 -3.21 -6.85
CA THR A 33 0.13 -4.54 -6.92
C THR A 33 -1.26 -4.49 -7.55
N ASP A 34 -2.06 -3.46 -7.24
CA ASP A 34 -3.40 -3.33 -7.79
C ASP A 34 -3.37 -3.11 -9.30
N LEU A 35 -2.48 -2.24 -9.75
CA LEU A 35 -2.32 -1.98 -11.19
C LEU A 35 -1.85 -3.23 -11.93
N PHE A 36 -0.89 -3.93 -11.35
CA PHE A 36 -0.40 -5.19 -11.90
C PHE A 36 -1.52 -6.22 -12.04
N MET A 37 -2.34 -6.39 -10.99
CA MET A 37 -3.47 -7.32 -11.03
C MET A 37 -4.48 -6.96 -12.11
N GLN A 38 -4.81 -5.68 -12.24
CA GLN A 38 -5.75 -5.21 -13.24
C GLN A 38 -5.25 -5.46 -14.66
N GLN A 39 -3.98 -5.21 -14.90
CA GLN A 39 -3.36 -5.46 -16.21
C GLN A 39 -3.28 -6.95 -16.52
N ALA A 40 -2.88 -7.77 -15.55
CA ALA A 40 -2.75 -9.21 -15.73
C ALA A 40 -4.09 -9.89 -15.97
N ALA A 41 -5.14 -9.45 -15.27
CA ALA A 41 -6.48 -10.03 -15.38
C ALA A 41 -7.32 -9.38 -16.48
N GLN A 42 -6.90 -8.22 -16.99
CA GLN A 42 -7.68 -7.40 -17.92
C GLN A 42 -9.06 -7.06 -17.35
N MET A 43 -9.10 -6.80 -16.04
CA MET A 43 -10.32 -6.45 -15.29
C MET A 43 -9.99 -5.37 -14.28
N SER A 44 -11.00 -4.56 -13.93
CA SER A 44 -10.90 -3.63 -12.80
C SER A 44 -10.96 -4.41 -11.47
N VAL A 45 -10.57 -3.75 -10.38
CA VAL A 45 -10.71 -4.35 -9.03
C VAL A 45 -12.17 -4.70 -8.76
N ALA A 46 -13.11 -3.81 -9.13
CA ALA A 46 -14.54 -4.05 -8.95
C ALA A 46 -14.99 -5.31 -9.68
N GLU A 47 -14.54 -5.50 -10.93
CA GLU A 47 -14.88 -6.68 -11.72
C GLU A 47 -14.31 -7.97 -11.12
N MET A 48 -13.07 -7.92 -10.62
CA MET A 48 -12.44 -9.07 -9.97
C MET A 48 -13.22 -9.50 -8.72
N VAL A 49 -13.62 -8.52 -7.90
CA VAL A 49 -14.40 -8.78 -6.68
C VAL A 49 -15.78 -9.31 -7.03
N GLU A 50 -16.42 -8.77 -8.07
CA GLU A 50 -17.73 -9.23 -8.51
C GLU A 50 -17.70 -10.69 -8.99
N ARG A 51 -16.66 -11.06 -9.75
CA ARG A 51 -16.54 -12.39 -10.34
C ARG A 51 -16.01 -13.45 -9.38
N GLU A 52 -15.05 -13.09 -8.55
CA GLU A 52 -14.29 -14.03 -7.73
C GLU A 52 -14.48 -13.83 -6.23
N GLY A 53 -15.17 -12.75 -5.83
CA GLY A 53 -15.34 -12.35 -4.45
C GLY A 53 -14.04 -11.78 -3.85
N TRP A 54 -14.14 -11.30 -2.64
CA TRP A 54 -12.96 -10.78 -1.93
C TRP A 54 -11.90 -11.85 -1.71
N LEU A 55 -12.31 -13.10 -1.48
CA LEU A 55 -11.36 -14.21 -1.29
C LEU A 55 -10.52 -14.44 -2.54
N GLY A 56 -11.11 -14.44 -3.72
CA GLY A 56 -10.40 -14.58 -4.98
C GLY A 56 -9.47 -13.40 -5.24
N PHE A 57 -9.94 -12.18 -4.96
CA PHE A 57 -9.13 -10.98 -5.06
C PHE A 57 -7.89 -11.04 -4.14
N ARG A 58 -8.06 -11.49 -2.89
CA ARG A 58 -6.95 -11.61 -1.94
C ARG A 58 -5.91 -12.63 -2.38
N ARG A 59 -6.34 -13.71 -3.04
CA ARG A 59 -5.41 -14.69 -3.63
C ARG A 59 -4.56 -14.07 -4.75
N ARG A 60 -5.20 -13.30 -5.62
CA ARG A 60 -4.48 -12.58 -6.69
C ARG A 60 -3.51 -11.56 -6.10
N GLU A 61 -3.89 -10.89 -5.04
CA GLU A 61 -3.05 -9.91 -4.36
C GLU A 61 -1.77 -10.55 -3.80
N THR A 62 -1.89 -11.72 -3.19
CA THR A 62 -0.73 -12.48 -2.68
C THR A 62 0.20 -12.88 -3.81
N ILE A 63 -0.34 -13.37 -4.92
CA ILE A 63 0.46 -13.75 -6.10
C ILE A 63 1.17 -12.53 -6.68
N ALA A 64 0.46 -11.41 -6.81
CA ALA A 64 1.04 -10.16 -7.33
C ALA A 64 2.19 -9.67 -6.45
N LEU A 65 2.00 -9.70 -5.14
CA LEU A 65 3.02 -9.29 -4.18
C LEU A 65 4.31 -10.11 -4.37
N GLN A 66 4.18 -11.41 -4.44
CA GLN A 66 5.33 -12.30 -4.62
C GLN A 66 5.99 -12.12 -5.99
N THR A 67 5.19 -11.94 -7.03
CA THR A 67 5.68 -11.76 -8.39
C THR A 67 6.49 -10.48 -8.55
N LEU A 68 6.04 -9.39 -7.91
CA LEU A 68 6.64 -8.06 -8.06
C LEU A 68 7.83 -7.80 -7.14
N THR A 69 8.08 -8.69 -6.18
CA THR A 69 9.19 -8.51 -5.23
C THR A 69 10.53 -8.77 -5.90
N LYS A 70 11.30 -7.70 -6.05
CA LYS A 70 12.62 -7.73 -6.71
C LYS A 70 13.52 -6.70 -6.03
N PRO A 71 14.87 -6.90 -6.12
CA PRO A 71 15.81 -5.89 -5.62
C PRO A 71 15.60 -4.54 -6.30
N SER A 72 15.95 -3.46 -5.62
CA SER A 72 15.87 -2.09 -6.12
C SER A 72 14.49 -1.72 -6.63
N THR A 73 13.45 -2.20 -5.93
CA THR A 73 12.06 -2.00 -6.33
C THR A 73 11.25 -1.55 -5.13
N ILE A 74 10.38 -0.57 -5.34
CA ILE A 74 9.38 -0.15 -4.37
C ILE A 74 8.05 -0.74 -4.80
N VAL A 75 7.45 -1.53 -3.91
CA VAL A 75 6.16 -2.19 -4.14
C VAL A 75 5.09 -1.50 -3.30
N ALA A 76 4.19 -0.79 -3.95
CA ALA A 76 3.02 -0.23 -3.28
C ALA A 76 1.92 -1.30 -3.25
N THR A 77 1.44 -1.63 -2.06
CA THR A 77 0.46 -2.69 -1.87
C THR A 77 -0.94 -2.11 -1.72
N GLY A 78 -1.95 -2.93 -1.96
CA GLY A 78 -3.34 -2.58 -1.66
C GLY A 78 -3.56 -2.45 -0.16
N GLY A 79 -4.58 -1.69 0.24
CA GLY A 79 -4.86 -1.42 1.66
C GLY A 79 -5.11 -2.66 2.50
N GLY A 80 -5.62 -3.73 1.91
CA GLY A 80 -5.91 -4.99 2.60
C GLY A 80 -4.88 -6.10 2.42
N ALA A 81 -3.75 -5.81 1.79
CA ALA A 81 -2.70 -6.82 1.61
C ALA A 81 -2.20 -7.38 2.95
N ILE A 82 -2.22 -6.56 4.00
CA ILE A 82 -1.75 -6.95 5.34
C ILE A 82 -2.72 -7.86 6.10
N LEU A 83 -3.91 -8.11 5.58
CA LEU A 83 -4.88 -8.98 6.24
C LEU A 83 -4.40 -10.42 6.34
N ALA A 84 -3.66 -10.90 5.34
CA ALA A 84 -3.08 -12.24 5.36
C ALA A 84 -1.76 -12.24 6.10
N GLU A 85 -1.65 -13.09 7.13
CA GLU A 85 -0.40 -13.25 7.87
C GLU A 85 0.75 -13.64 6.95
N GLU A 86 0.48 -14.50 5.97
CA GLU A 86 1.43 -14.90 4.94
C GLU A 86 2.07 -13.69 4.25
N ASN A 87 1.26 -12.69 3.89
CA ASN A 87 1.76 -11.48 3.24
C ASN A 87 2.61 -10.63 4.19
N ARG A 88 2.18 -10.49 5.44
CA ARG A 88 2.94 -9.74 6.45
C ARG A 88 4.33 -10.35 6.67
N GLN A 89 4.38 -11.66 6.84
CA GLN A 89 5.65 -12.38 7.03
C GLN A 89 6.53 -12.31 5.79
N PHE A 90 5.94 -12.51 4.62
CA PHE A 90 6.67 -12.43 3.34
C PHE A 90 7.36 -11.09 3.17
N MET A 91 6.64 -9.99 3.38
CA MET A 91 7.21 -8.65 3.23
C MET A 91 8.35 -8.40 4.21
N ARG A 92 8.17 -8.80 5.48
CA ARG A 92 9.20 -8.59 6.49
C ARG A 92 10.46 -9.41 6.22
N GLN A 93 10.32 -10.58 5.62
CA GLN A 93 11.44 -11.47 5.29
C GLN A 93 12.18 -11.05 4.02
N HIS A 94 11.48 -10.41 3.08
CA HIS A 94 12.02 -10.11 1.76
C HIS A 94 12.40 -8.65 1.52
N GLY A 95 12.14 -7.78 2.48
CA GLY A 95 12.48 -6.37 2.32
C GLY A 95 12.20 -5.55 3.57
N THR A 96 12.13 -4.24 3.37
CA THR A 96 11.80 -3.28 4.42
C THR A 96 10.38 -2.80 4.21
N VAL A 97 9.57 -2.84 5.25
CA VAL A 97 8.14 -2.48 5.19
C VAL A 97 7.94 -1.10 5.83
N ILE A 98 7.41 -0.18 5.04
CA ILE A 98 7.14 1.20 5.45
C ILE A 98 5.63 1.39 5.49
N TYR A 99 5.11 1.74 6.67
CA TYR A 99 3.70 2.02 6.87
C TYR A 99 3.47 3.54 6.82
N LEU A 100 2.70 3.98 5.81
CA LEU A 100 2.24 5.36 5.74
C LEU A 100 0.94 5.47 6.53
N ARG A 101 1.03 6.04 7.73
CA ARG A 101 -0.08 6.17 8.66
C ARG A 101 -0.68 7.57 8.58
N ALA A 102 -2.00 7.64 8.44
CA ALA A 102 -2.72 8.91 8.47
C ALA A 102 -4.05 8.73 9.19
N PRO A 103 -4.58 9.78 9.83
CA PRO A 103 -5.89 9.71 10.48
C PRO A 103 -6.99 9.42 9.46
N ALA A 104 -8.05 8.74 9.91
CA ALA A 104 -9.18 8.40 9.04
C ALA A 104 -9.80 9.62 8.36
N SER A 105 -9.86 10.76 9.05
CA SER A 105 -10.37 12.01 8.49
C SER A 105 -9.57 12.50 7.29
N VAL A 106 -8.24 12.40 7.36
CA VAL A 106 -7.34 12.78 6.26
C VAL A 106 -7.52 11.84 5.07
N LEU A 107 -7.59 10.53 5.35
CA LEU A 107 -7.78 9.51 4.31
C LEU A 107 -9.12 9.69 3.60
N ALA A 108 -10.18 9.90 4.35
CA ALA A 108 -11.52 10.13 3.78
C ALA A 108 -11.56 11.38 2.91
N GLN A 109 -10.94 12.46 3.38
CA GLN A 109 -10.86 13.72 2.63
C GLN A 109 -10.13 13.52 1.30
N ARG A 110 -9.01 12.81 1.32
CA ARG A 110 -8.24 12.52 0.09
C ARG A 110 -9.04 11.71 -0.91
N LEU A 111 -9.80 10.72 -0.45
CA LEU A 111 -10.65 9.90 -1.34
C LEU A 111 -11.79 10.71 -1.93
N GLU A 112 -12.33 11.68 -1.21
CA GLU A 112 -13.36 12.58 -1.72
C GLU A 112 -12.80 13.55 -2.78
N GLU A 113 -11.56 14.02 -2.60
CA GLU A 113 -10.88 14.89 -3.56
C GLU A 113 -10.49 14.15 -4.85
N TYR A 114 -10.26 12.85 -4.76
CA TYR A 114 -9.86 12.01 -5.89
C TYR A 114 -10.87 10.89 -6.08
N PRO A 115 -12.03 11.17 -6.71
CA PRO A 115 -13.10 10.17 -6.87
C PRO A 115 -12.67 8.90 -7.59
N GLU A 116 -11.63 8.94 -8.42
CA GLU A 116 -11.11 7.76 -9.10
C GLU A 116 -10.62 6.71 -8.10
N ASP A 117 -10.00 7.15 -7.01
CA ASP A 117 -9.54 6.25 -5.96
C ASP A 117 -10.71 5.65 -5.16
N ALA A 118 -11.86 6.30 -5.20
CA ALA A 118 -13.07 5.84 -4.52
C ALA A 118 -13.90 4.85 -5.35
N GLN A 119 -13.47 4.51 -6.58
CA GLN A 119 -14.20 3.59 -7.46
C GLN A 119 -14.12 2.13 -7.05
N ARG A 120 -13.30 1.81 -6.05
CA ARG A 120 -13.26 0.45 -5.51
C ARG A 120 -14.57 0.10 -4.81
N PRO A 121 -14.96 -1.19 -4.84
CA PRO A 121 -16.13 -1.63 -4.07
C PRO A 121 -15.94 -1.29 -2.59
N THR A 122 -17.00 -0.81 -1.95
CA THR A 122 -16.98 -0.61 -0.51
C THR A 122 -16.99 -1.97 0.19
N LEU A 123 -16.35 -2.05 1.36
CA LEU A 123 -16.31 -3.28 2.14
C LEU A 123 -17.59 -3.46 2.96
N THR A 124 -18.21 -2.36 3.38
CA THR A 124 -19.36 -2.37 4.28
C THR A 124 -20.65 -1.85 3.65
N GLY A 125 -20.57 -1.20 2.47
CA GLY A 125 -21.68 -0.52 1.85
C GLY A 125 -22.01 0.84 2.46
N ARG A 126 -21.21 1.33 3.40
CA ARG A 126 -21.39 2.60 4.08
C ARG A 126 -20.67 3.75 3.37
N PRO A 127 -20.99 5.01 3.70
CA PRO A 127 -20.19 6.15 3.22
C PRO A 127 -18.70 5.99 3.52
N ILE A 128 -17.86 6.50 2.63
CA ILE A 128 -16.41 6.35 2.73
C ILE A 128 -15.85 6.79 4.09
N ALA A 129 -16.32 7.91 4.63
CA ALA A 129 -15.82 8.42 5.90
C ALA A 129 -16.07 7.45 7.07
N GLU A 130 -17.27 6.85 7.12
CA GLU A 130 -17.62 5.88 8.16
C GLU A 130 -16.89 4.57 7.98
N GLU A 131 -16.85 4.08 6.74
CA GLU A 131 -16.12 2.86 6.41
C GLU A 131 -14.64 2.98 6.77
N MET A 132 -14.02 4.12 6.46
CA MET A 132 -12.61 4.36 6.72
C MET A 132 -12.28 4.27 8.21
N LEU A 133 -13.13 4.82 9.08
CA LEU A 133 -12.95 4.71 10.53
C LEU A 133 -12.95 3.26 10.99
N GLU A 134 -13.94 2.48 10.55
CA GLU A 134 -14.05 1.07 10.95
C GLU A 134 -12.92 0.21 10.38
N VAL A 135 -12.62 0.38 9.11
CA VAL A 135 -11.59 -0.41 8.42
C VAL A 135 -10.23 -0.11 9.03
N LEU A 136 -9.91 1.16 9.27
CA LEU A 136 -8.64 1.55 9.86
C LEU A 136 -8.51 1.01 11.29
N ALA A 137 -9.56 1.13 12.10
CA ALA A 137 -9.56 0.60 13.47
C ALA A 137 -9.31 -0.91 13.49
N ALA A 138 -9.92 -1.65 12.55
CA ALA A 138 -9.76 -3.09 12.45
C ALA A 138 -8.37 -3.51 11.95
N ARG A 139 -7.71 -2.68 11.16
CA ARG A 139 -6.44 -3.02 10.50
C ARG A 139 -5.20 -2.41 11.15
N GLU A 140 -5.34 -1.43 12.03
CA GLU A 140 -4.20 -0.70 12.59
C GLU A 140 -3.15 -1.62 13.22
N ALA A 141 -3.58 -2.60 14.02
CA ALA A 141 -2.67 -3.55 14.65
C ALA A 141 -1.93 -4.39 13.61
N LEU A 142 -2.58 -4.73 12.50
CA LEU A 142 -1.97 -5.51 11.42
C LEU A 142 -0.95 -4.68 10.64
N TYR A 143 -1.23 -3.41 10.39
CA TYR A 143 -0.26 -2.51 9.78
C TYR A 143 0.99 -2.38 10.66
N GLN A 144 0.80 -2.21 11.97
CA GLN A 144 1.91 -2.13 12.92
C GLN A 144 2.72 -3.43 12.96
N ASP A 145 2.03 -4.57 12.93
CA ASP A 145 2.67 -5.89 12.92
C ASP A 145 3.57 -6.08 11.68
N ALA A 146 3.12 -5.62 10.54
CA ALA A 146 3.86 -5.76 9.28
C ALA A 146 5.02 -4.76 9.15
N ALA A 147 4.93 -3.59 9.78
CA ALA A 147 5.83 -2.46 9.53
C ALA A 147 7.18 -2.62 10.20
N HIS A 148 8.25 -2.24 9.50
CA HIS A 148 9.54 -1.96 10.10
C HIS A 148 9.61 -0.49 10.53
N TYR A 149 9.02 0.41 9.76
CA TYR A 149 8.97 1.85 10.05
C TYR A 149 7.56 2.37 9.87
N VAL A 150 7.15 3.28 10.75
CA VAL A 150 5.85 3.97 10.67
C VAL A 150 6.14 5.43 10.39
N ILE A 151 5.61 5.92 9.27
CA ILE A 151 5.85 7.28 8.78
C ILE A 151 4.52 8.03 8.72
N ASP A 152 4.51 9.31 9.12
CA ASP A 152 3.33 10.14 9.05
C ASP A 152 2.96 10.44 7.60
N GLY A 153 1.93 9.76 7.10
CA GLY A 153 1.43 9.92 5.73
C GLY A 153 0.54 11.14 5.53
N ALA A 154 0.19 11.87 6.60
CA ALA A 154 -0.61 13.09 6.50
C ALA A 154 0.20 14.29 6.03
N ALA A 155 1.53 14.22 6.15
CA ALA A 155 2.41 15.30 5.74
C ALA A 155 2.45 15.44 4.21
N ASP A 156 3.02 16.56 3.74
CA ASP A 156 3.29 16.78 2.32
C ASP A 156 4.15 15.64 1.75
N PRO A 157 3.86 15.15 0.52
CA PRO A 157 4.58 14.00 -0.05
C PRO A 157 6.09 14.13 -0.06
N GLN A 158 6.63 15.30 -0.37
CA GLN A 158 8.07 15.52 -0.35
C GLN A 158 8.65 15.34 1.04
N ARG A 159 7.95 15.82 2.05
CA ARG A 159 8.36 15.66 3.45
C ARG A 159 8.31 14.21 3.90
N VAL A 160 7.29 13.47 3.44
CA VAL A 160 7.18 12.04 3.71
C VAL A 160 8.39 11.30 3.13
N VAL A 161 8.76 11.62 1.89
CA VAL A 161 9.95 11.02 1.24
C VAL A 161 11.21 11.32 2.05
N GLU A 162 11.40 12.57 2.50
CA GLU A 162 12.55 12.95 3.32
C GLU A 162 12.60 12.16 4.63
N GLN A 163 11.46 11.97 5.29
CA GLN A 163 11.38 11.18 6.52
C GLN A 163 11.74 9.72 6.28
N ILE A 164 11.29 9.16 5.16
CA ILE A 164 11.62 7.77 4.80
C ILE A 164 13.12 7.64 4.57
N LEU A 165 13.71 8.55 3.78
CA LEU A 165 15.14 8.52 3.50
C LEU A 165 15.98 8.63 4.78
N ALA A 166 15.49 9.39 5.76
CA ALA A 166 16.18 9.58 7.04
C ALA A 166 16.23 8.31 7.88
N VAL A 167 15.24 7.41 7.77
CA VAL A 167 15.18 6.19 8.57
C VAL A 167 15.75 4.97 7.87
N LEU A 168 15.89 5.01 6.55
CA LEU A 168 16.45 3.88 5.81
C LEU A 168 17.95 3.69 6.10
N PRO A 169 18.42 2.43 6.11
CA PRO A 169 19.86 2.17 6.26
C PRO A 169 20.66 2.82 5.12
N ARG A 170 21.90 3.23 5.41
CA ARG A 170 22.78 3.86 4.42
C ARG A 170 23.00 3.02 3.18
N GLU A 171 22.94 1.71 3.31
CA GLU A 171 23.10 0.76 2.20
C GLU A 171 21.97 0.87 1.17
N THR A 172 20.79 1.34 1.60
CA THR A 172 19.63 1.54 0.72
C THR A 172 19.71 2.86 -0.02
N VAL A 173 20.21 3.90 0.66
CA VAL A 173 20.32 5.26 0.12
C VAL A 173 21.69 5.43 -0.50
N LYS A 174 21.73 5.73 -1.77
CA LYS A 174 22.97 5.99 -2.49
C LYS A 174 23.31 7.47 -2.51
#